data_8410cc0e618de33292661edfacb34fd9
#
_entry.id   8410cc0e618de33292661edfacb34fd9
#
_cell.length_a   1.000
_cell.length_b   1.000
_cell.length_c   1.000
_cell.angle_alpha   90.00
_cell.angle_beta   90.00
_cell.angle_gamma   90.00
#
_symmetry.space_group_name_H-M   'P 1'
#
loop_
_entity.id
_entity.type
_entity.pdbx_description
1 polymer ?
#
loop_
_entity_poly.entity_id
_entity_poly.type
_entity_poly.pdbx_seq_one_letter_code
_entity_poly.pdbx_strand_id
1 'polypeptide(L)'
;LPFPVILTGPRSAEAYLQQLHEFVGATLGHAAQRHYRIVIDDPAEVAKQMAQGLKEVKQFRRERNDAFHFNWMLKIDESFQRPFEPTHENMASLQLSRSLPPHELAANLRRAFSGIVAGNVKDNGIRMIEQYGPYEIHGDPAVMLPLDRLLQAFVKQHRMKLPGGAAYVPCYRVVQTEAA
;
A
#
# COMPACT_ATOMS: atom_id res chain seq x y z
N LEU A 1 -3.65 15.93 10.69
CA LEU A 1 -5.06 16.20 10.47
C LEU A 1 -5.86 14.96 10.81
N PRO A 2 -6.88 15.02 11.68
CA PRO A 2 -7.78 13.90 11.90
C PRO A 2 -8.64 13.70 10.64
N PHE A 3 -8.26 12.73 9.81
CA PHE A 3 -9.03 12.37 8.63
C PHE A 3 -9.59 10.96 8.83
N PRO A 4 -10.92 10.76 8.77
CA PRO A 4 -11.51 9.44 8.96
C PRO A 4 -11.18 8.54 7.77
N VAL A 5 -10.42 7.48 8.02
CA VAL A 5 -10.15 6.42 7.04
C VAL A 5 -10.77 5.13 7.57
N ILE A 6 -11.72 4.58 6.83
CA ILE A 6 -12.42 3.35 7.19
C ILE A 6 -12.28 2.34 6.05
N LEU A 7 -11.69 1.20 6.36
CA LEU A 7 -11.64 0.04 5.47
C LEU A 7 -12.88 -0.80 5.77
N THR A 8 -13.71 -1.05 4.79
CA THR A 8 -14.95 -1.79 4.98
C THR A 8 -15.21 -2.76 3.83
N GLY A 9 -16.00 -3.76 4.09
CA GLY A 9 -16.43 -4.75 3.12
C GLY A 9 -17.40 -5.76 3.72
N PRO A 10 -17.97 -6.64 2.89
CA PRO A 10 -18.80 -7.74 3.36
C PRO A 10 -17.97 -8.72 4.20
N ARG A 11 -18.63 -9.62 4.93
CA ARG A 11 -17.97 -10.65 5.77
C ARG A 11 -16.94 -11.47 4.97
N SER A 12 -17.17 -11.70 3.69
CA SER A 12 -16.21 -12.38 2.80
C SER A 12 -14.89 -11.63 2.59
N ALA A 13 -14.82 -10.35 2.93
CA ALA A 13 -13.60 -9.54 2.84
C ALA A 13 -12.80 -9.48 4.15
N GLU A 14 -13.32 -10.06 5.26
CA GLU A 14 -12.71 -9.97 6.57
C GLU A 14 -11.27 -10.49 6.59
N ALA A 15 -11.04 -11.70 6.07
CA ALA A 15 -9.70 -12.29 6.01
C ALA A 15 -8.72 -11.43 5.18
N TYR A 16 -9.19 -10.83 4.09
CA TYR A 16 -8.38 -9.92 3.28
C TYR A 16 -7.99 -8.65 4.05
N LEU A 17 -8.94 -8.02 4.71
CA LEU A 17 -8.69 -6.79 5.45
C LEU A 17 -7.81 -7.04 6.69
N GLN A 18 -7.96 -8.21 7.33
CA GLN A 18 -7.09 -8.64 8.42
C GLN A 18 -5.65 -8.83 7.95
N GLN A 19 -5.43 -9.51 6.84
CA GLN A 19 -4.08 -9.68 6.27
C GLN A 19 -3.43 -8.35 5.88
N LEU A 20 -4.22 -7.43 5.32
CA LEU A 20 -3.74 -6.07 5.04
C LEU A 20 -3.33 -5.35 6.33
N HIS A 21 -4.12 -5.47 7.38
CA HIS A 21 -3.82 -4.89 8.69
C HIS A 21 -2.52 -5.45 9.28
N GLU A 22 -2.35 -6.76 9.24
CA GLU A 22 -1.12 -7.43 9.68
C GLU A 22 0.10 -6.99 8.86
N PHE A 23 -0.05 -6.89 7.54
CA PHE A 23 1.01 -6.39 6.66
C PHE A 23 1.42 -4.95 7.03
N VAL A 24 0.46 -4.05 7.25
CA VAL A 24 0.74 -2.67 7.67
C VAL A 24 1.50 -2.66 9.00
N GLY A 25 1.08 -3.46 9.97
CA GLY A 25 1.77 -3.57 11.26
C GLY A 25 3.20 -4.10 11.13
N ALA A 26 3.40 -5.13 10.30
CA ALA A 26 4.70 -5.75 10.09
C ALA A 26 5.70 -4.84 9.34
N THR A 27 5.23 -4.01 8.40
CA THR A 27 6.08 -3.18 7.55
C THR A 27 6.22 -1.74 8.05
N LEU A 28 5.10 -1.09 8.36
CA LEU A 28 5.03 0.33 8.74
C LEU A 28 4.90 0.56 10.25
N GLY A 29 4.69 -0.50 11.02
CA GLY A 29 4.54 -0.47 12.46
C GLY A 29 3.12 -0.16 12.95
N HIS A 30 2.88 -0.41 14.25
CA HIS A 30 1.56 -0.24 14.87
C HIS A 30 1.05 1.21 14.86
N ALA A 31 1.94 2.19 14.78
CA ALA A 31 1.52 3.59 14.64
C ALA A 31 0.72 3.82 13.35
N ALA A 32 1.12 3.18 12.24
CA ALA A 32 0.40 3.27 10.97
C ALA A 32 -0.99 2.64 11.03
N GLN A 33 -1.16 1.55 11.79
CA GLN A 33 -2.47 0.89 11.98
C GLN A 33 -3.50 1.78 12.67
N ARG A 34 -3.08 2.79 13.44
CA ARG A 34 -3.99 3.73 14.13
C ARG A 34 -4.59 4.79 13.20
N HIS A 35 -4.11 4.91 11.97
CA HIS A 35 -4.62 5.89 11.01
C HIS A 35 -5.90 5.46 10.30
N TYR A 36 -6.35 4.23 10.47
CA TYR A 36 -7.60 3.72 9.89
C TYR A 36 -8.32 2.79 10.85
N ARG A 37 -9.59 2.53 10.56
CA ARG A 37 -10.43 1.54 11.26
C ARG A 37 -10.91 0.49 10.27
N ILE A 38 -11.19 -0.71 10.75
CA ILE A 38 -11.79 -1.78 9.95
C ILE A 38 -13.19 -2.03 10.50
N VAL A 39 -14.19 -1.97 9.62
CA VAL A 39 -15.58 -2.25 9.93
C VAL A 39 -16.11 -3.25 8.90
N ILE A 40 -16.47 -4.44 9.38
CA ILE A 40 -16.93 -5.53 8.51
C ILE A 40 -18.44 -5.67 8.61
N ASP A 41 -19.10 -5.69 7.46
CA ASP A 41 -20.52 -6.02 7.29
C ASP A 41 -21.48 -5.15 8.13
N ASP A 42 -21.08 -3.92 8.45
CA ASP A 42 -21.87 -2.96 9.23
C ASP A 42 -21.86 -1.56 8.59
N PRO A 43 -22.70 -1.33 7.57
CA PRO A 43 -22.79 -0.01 6.94
C PRO A 43 -23.30 1.09 7.89
N ALA A 44 -24.08 0.74 8.90
CA ALA A 44 -24.60 1.71 9.86
C ALA A 44 -23.47 2.23 10.77
N GLU A 45 -22.60 1.35 11.24
CA GLU A 45 -21.43 1.74 12.01
C GLU A 45 -20.42 2.55 11.15
N VAL A 46 -20.26 2.19 9.87
CA VAL A 46 -19.44 3.01 8.93
C VAL A 46 -20.01 4.43 8.84
N ALA A 47 -21.31 4.59 8.62
CA ALA A 47 -21.94 5.90 8.53
C ALA A 47 -21.77 6.70 9.83
N LYS A 48 -21.96 6.06 10.98
CA LYS A 48 -21.78 6.67 12.32
C LYS A 48 -20.35 7.15 12.53
N GLN A 49 -19.34 6.30 12.23
CA GLN A 49 -17.92 6.66 12.37
C GLN A 49 -17.51 7.77 11.42
N MET A 50 -18.01 7.77 10.18
CA MET A 50 -17.78 8.86 9.22
C MET A 50 -18.38 10.18 9.73
N ALA A 51 -19.62 10.17 10.20
CA ALA A 51 -20.25 11.36 10.77
C ALA A 51 -19.48 11.92 11.98
N GLN A 52 -19.01 11.03 12.86
CA GLN A 52 -18.17 11.42 13.99
C GLN A 52 -16.81 12.01 13.54
N GLY A 53 -16.13 11.35 12.63
CA GLY A 53 -14.86 11.83 12.08
C GLY A 53 -14.99 13.19 11.39
N LEU A 54 -16.08 13.46 10.68
CA LEU A 54 -16.36 14.78 10.10
C LEU A 54 -16.55 15.87 11.16
N LYS A 55 -17.17 15.56 12.32
CA LYS A 55 -17.27 16.50 13.44
C LYS A 55 -15.88 16.81 14.02
N GLU A 56 -15.06 15.81 14.22
CA GLU A 56 -13.68 15.95 14.70
C GLU A 56 -12.83 16.80 13.76
N VAL A 57 -12.92 16.58 12.44
CA VAL A 57 -12.26 17.42 11.43
C VAL A 57 -12.71 18.88 11.53
N LYS A 58 -14.03 19.13 11.63
CA LYS A 58 -14.58 20.49 11.75
C LYS A 58 -14.10 21.17 13.03
N GLN A 59 -14.09 20.46 14.15
CA GLN A 59 -13.61 20.98 15.43
C GLN A 59 -12.11 21.32 15.34
N PHE A 60 -11.28 20.41 14.87
CA PHE A 60 -9.86 20.62 14.66
C PHE A 60 -9.55 21.85 13.81
N ARG A 61 -10.32 22.06 12.73
CA ARG A 61 -10.18 23.23 11.85
C ARG A 61 -10.55 24.53 12.56
N ARG A 62 -11.63 24.52 13.37
CA ARG A 62 -12.05 25.70 14.15
C ARG A 62 -11.02 26.10 15.19
N GLU A 63 -10.48 25.14 15.93
CA GLU A 63 -9.48 25.36 16.98
C GLU A 63 -8.18 25.96 16.45
N ARG A 64 -7.88 25.75 15.14
CA ARG A 64 -6.64 26.21 14.51
C ARG A 64 -6.81 27.35 13.53
N ASN A 65 -7.99 27.94 13.42
CA ASN A 65 -8.30 28.96 12.40
C ASN A 65 -7.88 28.53 10.97
N ASP A 66 -8.23 27.31 10.58
CA ASP A 66 -7.43 26.49 9.70
C ASP A 66 -7.85 26.46 8.21
N ALA A 67 -8.61 27.44 7.72
CA ALA A 67 -8.80 27.53 6.27
C ALA A 67 -7.45 27.75 5.53
N PHE A 68 -6.51 28.42 6.16
CA PHE A 68 -5.19 28.74 5.62
C PHE A 68 -4.17 27.62 5.86
N HIS A 69 -4.13 27.05 7.05
CA HIS A 69 -3.22 25.99 7.44
C HIS A 69 -3.38 24.74 6.56
N PHE A 70 -4.61 24.41 6.18
CA PHE A 70 -4.95 23.25 5.38
C PHE A 70 -4.33 23.29 3.97
N ASN A 71 -4.35 24.44 3.34
CA ASN A 71 -3.87 24.59 1.96
C ASN A 71 -2.34 24.67 1.86
N TRP A 72 -1.67 25.10 2.92
CA TRP A 72 -0.22 25.35 2.89
C TRP A 72 0.61 24.22 3.53
N MET A 73 0.04 23.45 4.43
CA MET A 73 0.73 22.36 5.13
C MET A 73 0.60 21.02 4.42
N LEU A 74 -0.41 20.85 3.56
CA LEU A 74 -0.58 19.66 2.74
C LEU A 74 0.27 19.79 1.46
N LYS A 75 1.54 19.49 1.59
CA LYS A 75 2.40 19.33 0.41
C LYS A 75 2.11 17.97 -0.22
N ILE A 76 1.29 17.98 -1.26
CA ILE A 76 1.13 16.82 -2.13
C ILE A 76 2.27 16.89 -3.15
N ASP A 77 3.24 16.02 -2.99
CA ASP A 77 4.34 15.87 -3.92
C ASP A 77 3.81 15.51 -5.33
N GLU A 78 4.40 16.09 -6.36
CA GLU A 78 4.06 15.80 -7.75
C GLU A 78 4.16 14.30 -8.08
N SER A 79 5.07 13.60 -7.45
CA SER A 79 5.22 12.15 -7.57
C SER A 79 3.97 11.34 -7.16
N PHE A 80 3.09 11.91 -6.30
CA PHE A 80 1.79 11.31 -5.97
C PHE A 80 0.74 11.54 -7.06
N GLN A 81 0.89 12.57 -7.87
CA GLN A 81 -0.08 12.94 -8.91
C GLN A 81 0.21 12.22 -10.22
N ARG A 82 1.44 11.77 -10.43
CA ARG A 82 1.84 11.03 -11.63
C ARG A 82 1.79 9.53 -11.38
N PRO A 83 1.30 8.74 -12.34
CA PRO A 83 1.41 7.29 -12.28
C PRO A 83 2.89 6.87 -12.21
N PHE A 84 3.19 5.91 -11.35
CA PHE A 84 4.51 5.30 -11.33
C PHE A 84 4.67 4.39 -12.56
N GLU A 85 5.71 4.62 -13.35
CA GLU A 85 6.06 3.79 -14.50
C GLU A 85 6.98 2.65 -14.04
N PRO A 86 6.52 1.38 -14.08
CA PRO A 86 7.28 0.25 -13.57
C PRO A 86 8.30 -0.27 -14.58
N THR A 87 9.33 0.52 -14.86
CA THR A 87 10.50 0.06 -15.61
C THR A 87 11.46 -0.69 -14.70
N HIS A 88 12.38 -1.49 -15.25
CA HIS A 88 13.42 -2.17 -14.45
C HIS A 88 14.26 -1.18 -13.65
N GLU A 89 14.64 -0.05 -14.24
CA GLU A 89 15.39 1.01 -13.59
C GLU A 89 14.61 1.63 -12.42
N ASN A 90 13.33 2.00 -12.65
CA ASN A 90 12.49 2.58 -11.61
C ASN A 90 12.21 1.59 -10.46
N MET A 91 12.05 0.30 -10.77
CA MET A 91 11.85 -0.73 -9.76
C MET A 91 13.15 -0.97 -8.95
N ALA A 92 14.30 -0.95 -9.59
CA ALA A 92 15.60 -1.09 -8.93
C ALA A 92 15.96 0.12 -8.06
N SER A 93 15.42 1.31 -8.36
CA SER A 93 15.63 2.49 -7.53
C SER A 93 14.86 2.48 -6.20
N LEU A 94 13.88 1.58 -6.05
CA LEU A 94 13.07 1.50 -4.83
C LEU A 94 13.87 0.93 -3.66
N GLN A 95 13.73 1.56 -2.50
CA GLN A 95 14.28 1.09 -1.23
C GLN A 95 13.13 0.64 -0.32
N LEU A 96 13.05 -0.65 -0.02
CA LEU A 96 12.01 -1.21 0.85
C LEU A 96 12.62 -1.62 2.19
N SER A 97 13.05 -0.62 2.96
CA SER A 97 13.72 -0.81 4.24
C SER A 97 12.95 -0.17 5.39
N ARG A 98 12.91 -0.87 6.53
CA ARG A 98 12.36 -0.33 7.79
C ARG A 98 13.22 0.77 8.40
N SER A 99 14.42 1.00 7.89
CA SER A 99 15.25 2.15 8.28
C SER A 99 14.73 3.48 7.73
N LEU A 100 13.88 3.43 6.68
CA LEU A 100 13.23 4.62 6.14
C LEU A 100 12.14 5.15 7.08
N PRO A 101 11.87 6.46 7.05
CA PRO A 101 10.67 7.01 7.66
C PRO A 101 9.42 6.29 7.13
N PRO A 102 8.41 5.99 7.98
CA PRO A 102 7.24 5.18 7.58
C PRO A 102 6.49 5.72 6.35
N HIS A 103 6.45 7.03 6.16
CA HIS A 103 5.78 7.64 5.00
C HIS A 103 6.55 7.42 3.68
N GLU A 104 7.87 7.41 3.73
CA GLU A 104 8.72 7.11 2.57
C GLU A 104 8.64 5.62 2.21
N LEU A 105 8.73 4.74 3.21
CA LEU A 105 8.53 3.31 2.99
C LEU A 105 7.13 3.03 2.42
N ALA A 106 6.08 3.69 2.92
CA ALA A 106 4.72 3.53 2.39
C ALA A 106 4.63 3.98 0.92
N ALA A 107 5.29 5.08 0.54
CA ALA A 107 5.35 5.54 -0.84
C ALA A 107 6.07 4.54 -1.75
N ASN A 108 7.20 4.00 -1.30
CA ASN A 108 7.96 2.99 -2.05
C ASN A 108 7.20 1.65 -2.15
N LEU A 109 6.54 1.21 -1.08
CA LEU A 109 5.66 0.04 -1.11
C LEU A 109 4.53 0.19 -2.14
N ARG A 110 3.87 1.36 -2.19
CA ARG A 110 2.84 1.64 -3.20
C ARG A 110 3.37 1.51 -4.63
N ARG A 111 4.57 2.03 -4.89
CA ARG A 111 5.24 1.93 -6.19
C ARG A 111 5.60 0.47 -6.52
N ALA A 112 6.18 -0.24 -5.56
CA ALA A 112 6.51 -1.66 -5.70
C ALA A 112 5.28 -2.51 -6.02
N PHE A 113 4.18 -2.35 -5.27
CA PHE A 113 2.91 -3.02 -5.55
C PHE A 113 2.41 -2.72 -6.96
N SER A 114 2.48 -1.45 -7.40
CA SER A 114 2.06 -1.07 -8.75
C SER A 114 2.86 -1.81 -9.82
N GLY A 115 4.18 -1.89 -9.67
CA GLY A 115 5.07 -2.59 -10.59
C GLY A 115 4.87 -4.10 -10.57
N ILE A 116 4.79 -4.71 -9.37
CA ILE A 116 4.61 -6.17 -9.24
C ILE A 116 3.24 -6.60 -9.81
N VAL A 117 2.18 -5.86 -9.54
CA VAL A 117 0.87 -6.16 -10.13
C VAL A 117 0.91 -5.99 -11.66
N ALA A 118 1.56 -4.94 -12.17
CA ALA A 118 1.72 -4.76 -13.61
C ALA A 118 2.48 -5.92 -14.25
N GLY A 119 3.60 -6.34 -13.67
CA GLY A 119 4.44 -7.45 -14.18
C GLY A 119 3.77 -8.82 -14.12
N ASN A 120 2.75 -9.01 -13.25
CA ASN A 120 2.03 -10.29 -13.14
C ASN A 120 0.68 -10.33 -13.87
N VAL A 121 0.05 -9.16 -14.15
CA VAL A 121 -1.34 -9.12 -14.60
C VAL A 121 -1.54 -8.35 -15.89
N LYS A 122 -0.72 -7.33 -16.17
CA LYS A 122 -0.90 -6.49 -17.37
C LYS A 122 -0.02 -6.97 -18.52
N ASP A 123 -0.60 -7.10 -19.69
CA ASP A 123 0.09 -7.60 -20.91
C ASP A 123 1.44 -6.91 -21.17
N ASN A 124 1.50 -5.59 -21.03
CA ASN A 124 2.75 -4.84 -21.20
C ASN A 124 3.79 -5.20 -20.13
N GLY A 125 3.38 -5.32 -18.88
CA GLY A 125 4.26 -5.70 -17.78
C GLY A 125 4.77 -7.13 -17.93
N ILE A 126 3.90 -8.06 -18.28
CA ILE A 126 4.27 -9.48 -18.54
C ILE A 126 5.31 -9.55 -19.65
N ARG A 127 5.07 -8.87 -20.78
CA ARG A 127 6.06 -8.82 -21.90
C ARG A 127 7.40 -8.24 -21.48
N MET A 128 7.40 -7.21 -20.62
CA MET A 128 8.65 -6.64 -20.09
C MET A 128 9.41 -7.65 -19.23
N ILE A 129 8.71 -8.43 -18.40
CA ILE A 129 9.30 -9.49 -17.58
C ILE A 129 9.83 -10.64 -18.47
N GLU A 130 9.10 -11.04 -19.49
CA GLU A 130 9.52 -12.08 -20.44
C GLU A 130 10.78 -11.66 -21.23
N GLN A 131 10.85 -10.39 -21.61
CA GLN A 131 11.95 -9.86 -22.45
C GLN A 131 13.20 -9.56 -21.62
N TYR A 132 13.08 -8.99 -20.44
CA TYR A 132 14.21 -8.46 -19.66
C TYR A 132 14.46 -9.20 -18.35
N GLY A 133 13.62 -10.20 -18.03
CA GLY A 133 13.67 -10.93 -16.77
C GLY A 133 12.93 -10.20 -15.62
N PRO A 134 12.95 -10.79 -14.41
CA PRO A 134 12.29 -10.21 -13.24
C PRO A 134 12.92 -8.89 -12.84
N TYR A 135 12.09 -7.99 -12.26
CA TYR A 135 12.57 -6.76 -11.64
C TYR A 135 13.57 -7.04 -10.51
N GLU A 136 14.53 -6.18 -10.33
CA GLU A 136 15.35 -6.14 -9.13
C GLU A 136 14.76 -5.14 -8.16
N ILE A 137 14.60 -5.53 -6.89
CA ILE A 137 14.06 -4.66 -5.83
C ILE A 137 14.98 -4.74 -4.63
N HIS A 138 15.49 -3.58 -4.20
CA HIS A 138 16.26 -3.48 -2.96
C HIS A 138 15.31 -3.48 -1.76
N GLY A 139 15.46 -4.48 -0.88
CA GLY A 139 14.55 -4.57 0.26
C GLY A 139 15.02 -5.49 1.39
N ASP A 140 14.66 -5.10 2.60
CA ASP A 140 14.94 -5.89 3.79
C ASP A 140 14.02 -7.11 3.85
N PRO A 141 14.49 -8.26 4.35
CA PRO A 141 13.64 -9.44 4.56
C PRO A 141 12.41 -9.14 5.44
N ALA A 142 12.55 -8.23 6.42
CA ALA A 142 11.45 -7.81 7.30
C ALA A 142 10.31 -7.08 6.57
N VAL A 143 10.55 -6.57 5.36
CA VAL A 143 9.56 -5.93 4.49
C VAL A 143 9.15 -6.88 3.37
N MET A 144 10.12 -7.53 2.74
CA MET A 144 9.88 -8.35 1.55
C MET A 144 9.10 -9.64 1.85
N LEU A 145 9.35 -10.30 2.98
CA LEU A 145 8.61 -11.50 3.37
C LEU A 145 7.11 -11.24 3.62
N PRO A 146 6.73 -10.21 4.40
CA PRO A 146 5.32 -9.81 4.51
C PRO A 146 4.69 -9.42 3.16
N LEU A 147 5.44 -8.72 2.29
CA LEU A 147 4.98 -8.32 0.97
C LEU A 147 4.62 -9.54 0.11
N ASP A 148 5.52 -10.52 0.04
CA ASP A 148 5.31 -11.74 -0.74
C ASP A 148 4.12 -12.55 -0.22
N ARG A 149 4.00 -12.70 1.10
CA ARG A 149 2.84 -13.35 1.74
C ARG A 149 1.52 -12.67 1.39
N LEU A 150 1.49 -11.34 1.37
CA LEU A 150 0.30 -10.57 1.02
C LEU A 150 -0.08 -10.79 -0.45
N LEU A 151 0.89 -10.79 -1.37
CA LEU A 151 0.67 -11.03 -2.80
C LEU A 151 0.14 -12.45 -3.05
N GLN A 152 0.72 -13.47 -2.40
CA GLN A 152 0.22 -14.85 -2.45
C GLN A 152 -1.23 -14.94 -1.94
N ALA A 153 -1.53 -14.25 -0.86
CA ALA A 153 -2.89 -14.20 -0.31
C ALA A 153 -3.88 -13.51 -1.26
N PHE A 154 -3.46 -12.46 -1.97
CA PHE A 154 -4.28 -11.79 -2.99
C PHE A 154 -4.66 -12.75 -4.12
N VAL A 155 -3.75 -13.57 -4.58
CA VAL A 155 -4.04 -14.58 -5.61
C VAL A 155 -4.97 -15.65 -5.04
N LYS A 156 -4.66 -16.21 -3.87
CA LYS A 156 -5.47 -17.24 -3.20
C LYS A 156 -6.93 -16.79 -2.93
N GLN A 157 -7.12 -15.51 -2.65
CA GLN A 157 -8.43 -14.92 -2.37
C GLN A 157 -9.09 -14.32 -3.62
N HIS A 158 -8.57 -14.58 -4.81
CA HIS A 158 -9.05 -14.05 -6.09
C HIS A 158 -9.11 -12.51 -6.16
N ARG A 159 -8.27 -11.82 -5.39
CA ARG A 159 -8.10 -10.35 -5.42
C ARG A 159 -7.13 -9.92 -6.52
N MET A 160 -6.15 -10.75 -6.81
CA MET A 160 -5.27 -10.61 -7.97
C MET A 160 -5.47 -11.85 -8.87
N LYS A 161 -6.01 -11.64 -10.07
CA LYS A 161 -6.27 -12.70 -11.04
C LYS A 161 -5.11 -12.76 -12.00
N LEU A 162 -4.39 -13.88 -11.99
CA LEU A 162 -3.31 -14.14 -12.92
C LEU A 162 -3.84 -14.69 -14.25
N PRO A 163 -3.22 -14.37 -15.38
CA PRO A 163 -3.59 -14.91 -16.69
C PRO A 163 -3.63 -16.44 -16.68
N GLY A 164 -4.67 -17.02 -17.29
CA GLY A 164 -4.81 -18.47 -17.37
C GLY A 164 -5.00 -19.21 -16.04
N GLY A 165 -5.22 -18.50 -14.91
CA GLY A 165 -5.33 -19.12 -13.60
C GLY A 165 -4.00 -19.69 -13.05
N ALA A 166 -2.87 -19.19 -13.55
CA ALA A 166 -1.54 -19.61 -13.14
C ALA A 166 -1.30 -19.46 -11.62
N ALA A 167 -0.37 -20.23 -11.08
CA ALA A 167 0.14 -20.02 -9.74
C ALA A 167 0.94 -18.72 -9.67
N TYR A 168 0.93 -18.06 -8.50
CA TYR A 168 1.74 -16.87 -8.29
C TYR A 168 3.23 -17.21 -8.32
N VAL A 169 3.94 -16.54 -9.20
CA VAL A 169 5.39 -16.54 -9.26
C VAL A 169 5.84 -15.09 -9.17
N PRO A 170 6.74 -14.72 -8.23
CA PRO A 170 7.23 -13.35 -8.13
C PRO A 170 7.89 -12.90 -9.44
N CYS A 171 7.42 -11.79 -10.00
CA CYS A 171 8.05 -11.14 -11.16
C CYS A 171 9.23 -10.25 -10.75
N TYR A 172 9.82 -10.48 -9.57
CA TYR A 172 10.95 -9.74 -9.03
C TYR A 172 11.94 -10.64 -8.30
N ARG A 173 13.16 -10.14 -8.15
CA ARG A 173 14.21 -10.68 -7.29
C ARG A 173 14.57 -9.65 -6.24
N VAL A 174 14.81 -10.11 -5.01
CA VAL A 174 15.26 -9.24 -3.92
C VAL A 174 16.77 -9.12 -3.99
N VAL A 175 17.25 -7.89 -4.11
CA VAL A 175 18.65 -7.54 -3.92
C VAL A 175 18.79 -7.07 -2.47
N GLN A 176 19.60 -7.77 -1.68
CA GLN A 176 19.86 -7.35 -0.30
C GLN A 176 20.64 -6.05 -0.34
N THR A 177 20.16 -5.05 0.40
CA THR A 177 20.94 -3.86 0.67
C THR A 177 22.06 -4.29 1.62
N GLU A 178 23.32 -4.22 1.19
CA GLU A 178 24.44 -4.41 2.12
C GLU A 178 24.26 -3.41 3.25
N ALA A 179 24.22 -3.92 4.49
CA ALA A 179 24.18 -3.08 5.68
C ALA A 179 25.50 -2.28 5.72
N ALA A 180 25.39 -0.96 5.56
CA ALA A 180 26.48 -0.03 5.74
C ALA A 180 26.82 0.12 7.23
#